data_0c76365540b1da654e9c5baa962bb9ff
#
_entry.id   0c76365540b1da654e9c5baa962bb9ff
#
_cell.length_a   1.000
_cell.length_b   1.000
_cell.length_c   1.000
_cell.angle_alpha   90.00
_cell.angle_beta   90.00
_cell.angle_gamma   90.00
#
_symmetry.space_group_name_H-M   'P 1'
#
loop_
_entity.id
_entity.type
_entity.pdbx_description
1 polymer ?
#
loop_
_entity_poly.entity_id
_entity_poly.type
_entity_poly.pdbx_seq_one_letter_code
_entity_poly.pdbx_strand_id
1 'polypeptide(L)'
;MSDFMQQALGQFDPQQVQAIARQLGVDADTADAAIRQAVPLLVGGMARNAGSADGAASLHRAVGDHAGFDLGSILGSVLGGGGDGGAILGHVFGNKLGRAEQGLGQSTGLGTQGAGQLLAMLAPIILGMLGNRTREQNLDAGGLGGMLGRELQNFGLGGAAKSGPAGGSGDFLSSILDQDGDGQLGLGDLLKVGADMFGGRGRA
;
A
#
# COMPACT_ATOMS: atom_id res chain seq x y z
N MET A 1 11.12 -11.38 -3.98
CA MET A 1 9.69 -11.00 -3.89
C MET A 1 9.10 -11.80 -2.75
N SER A 2 8.30 -11.19 -1.91
CA SER A 2 7.70 -11.89 -0.78
C SER A 2 6.58 -12.82 -1.25
N ASP A 3 6.40 -13.93 -0.52
CA ASP A 3 5.42 -14.98 -0.88
C ASP A 3 3.99 -14.45 -1.00
N PHE A 4 3.59 -13.52 -0.11
CA PHE A 4 2.22 -12.97 -0.14
C PHE A 4 1.94 -12.17 -1.43
N MET A 5 2.88 -11.33 -1.83
CA MET A 5 2.71 -10.50 -3.02
C MET A 5 2.71 -11.31 -4.31
N GLN A 6 3.58 -12.34 -4.41
CA GLN A 6 3.56 -13.27 -5.53
C GLN A 6 2.25 -14.07 -5.57
N GLN A 7 1.78 -14.53 -4.42
CA GLN A 7 0.52 -15.21 -4.29
C GLN A 7 -0.65 -14.29 -4.69
N ALA A 8 -0.65 -13.02 -4.25
CA ALA A 8 -1.68 -12.05 -4.59
C ALA A 8 -1.74 -11.77 -6.10
N LEU A 9 -0.59 -11.58 -6.73
CA LEU A 9 -0.51 -11.37 -8.18
C LEU A 9 -0.85 -12.65 -8.97
N GLY A 10 -0.45 -13.82 -8.46
CA GLY A 10 -0.74 -15.12 -9.08
C GLY A 10 -2.20 -15.56 -8.99
N GLN A 11 -3.03 -14.88 -8.19
CA GLN A 11 -4.46 -15.16 -8.12
C GLN A 11 -5.26 -14.66 -9.33
N PHE A 12 -4.71 -13.69 -10.05
CA PHE A 12 -5.38 -13.13 -11.23
C PHE A 12 -5.04 -13.93 -12.48
N ASP A 13 -5.92 -14.87 -12.81
CA ASP A 13 -5.81 -15.60 -14.07
C ASP A 13 -6.20 -14.72 -15.29
N PRO A 14 -5.87 -15.13 -16.52
CA PRO A 14 -6.18 -14.34 -17.72
C PRO A 14 -7.68 -14.03 -17.90
N GLN A 15 -8.59 -14.87 -17.42
CA GLN A 15 -10.03 -14.64 -17.51
C GLN A 15 -10.48 -13.54 -16.55
N GLN A 16 -9.92 -13.53 -15.34
CA GLN A 16 -10.17 -12.49 -14.33
C GLN A 16 -9.60 -11.13 -14.78
N VAL A 17 -8.38 -11.13 -15.32
CA VAL A 17 -7.79 -9.92 -15.93
C VAL A 17 -8.68 -9.36 -17.05
N GLN A 18 -9.19 -10.24 -17.95
CA GLN A 18 -10.12 -9.82 -18.99
C GLN A 18 -11.44 -9.28 -18.45
N ALA A 19 -11.96 -9.86 -17.36
CA ALA A 19 -13.18 -9.37 -16.73
C ALA A 19 -13.00 -7.98 -16.14
N ILE A 20 -11.88 -7.74 -15.46
CA ILE A 20 -11.49 -6.42 -14.93
C ILE A 20 -11.27 -5.42 -16.08
N ALA A 21 -10.56 -5.83 -17.14
CA ALA A 21 -10.31 -5.01 -18.33
C ALA A 21 -11.62 -4.51 -18.96
N ARG A 22 -12.59 -5.40 -19.14
CA ARG A 22 -13.94 -5.04 -19.63
C ARG A 22 -14.66 -4.06 -18.74
N GLN A 23 -14.56 -4.24 -17.43
CA GLN A 23 -15.20 -3.34 -16.46
C GLN A 23 -14.57 -1.93 -16.47
N LEU A 24 -13.24 -1.87 -16.70
CA LEU A 24 -12.50 -0.61 -16.79
C LEU A 24 -12.56 0.03 -18.19
N GLY A 25 -13.01 -0.71 -19.20
CA GLY A 25 -13.04 -0.23 -20.58
C GLY A 25 -11.66 -0.13 -21.24
N VAL A 26 -10.70 -0.99 -20.84
CA VAL A 26 -9.32 -1.03 -21.36
C VAL A 26 -8.99 -2.42 -21.90
N ASP A 27 -7.84 -2.54 -22.57
CA ASP A 27 -7.31 -3.84 -22.99
C ASP A 27 -6.76 -4.66 -21.80
N ALA A 28 -6.57 -5.96 -22.02
CA ALA A 28 -6.12 -6.88 -20.97
C ALA A 28 -4.68 -6.60 -20.51
N ASP A 29 -3.81 -6.14 -21.40
CA ASP A 29 -2.41 -5.83 -21.06
C ASP A 29 -2.33 -4.60 -20.16
N THR A 30 -3.13 -3.57 -20.45
CA THR A 30 -3.28 -2.38 -19.60
C THR A 30 -3.85 -2.75 -18.24
N ALA A 31 -4.86 -3.64 -18.19
CA ALA A 31 -5.43 -4.09 -16.92
C ALA A 31 -4.42 -4.90 -16.09
N ASP A 32 -3.67 -5.83 -16.70
CA ASP A 32 -2.62 -6.61 -16.01
C ASP A 32 -1.53 -5.71 -15.44
N ALA A 33 -1.03 -4.76 -16.25
CA ALA A 33 -0.04 -3.80 -15.82
C ALA A 33 -0.54 -2.93 -14.64
N ALA A 34 -1.82 -2.55 -14.67
CA ALA A 34 -2.45 -1.78 -13.61
C ALA A 34 -2.64 -2.61 -12.33
N ILE A 35 -3.07 -3.87 -12.43
CA ILE A 35 -3.18 -4.79 -11.28
C ILE A 35 -1.83 -4.97 -10.59
N ARG A 36 -0.75 -5.17 -11.36
CA ARG A 36 0.62 -5.31 -10.84
C ARG A 36 1.10 -4.10 -10.05
N GLN A 37 0.60 -2.92 -10.35
CA GLN A 37 0.92 -1.69 -9.61
C GLN A 37 -0.07 -1.44 -8.46
N ALA A 38 -1.35 -1.76 -8.64
CA ALA A 38 -2.40 -1.56 -7.65
C ALA A 38 -2.24 -2.47 -6.42
N VAL A 39 -1.85 -3.75 -6.61
CA VAL A 39 -1.68 -4.70 -5.50
C VAL A 39 -0.62 -4.22 -4.48
N PRO A 40 0.62 -3.86 -4.88
CA PRO A 40 1.60 -3.30 -3.94
C PRO A 40 1.13 -2.00 -3.29
N LEU A 41 0.41 -1.15 -4.03
CA LEU A 41 -0.12 0.10 -3.51
C LEU A 41 -1.15 -0.14 -2.40
N LEU A 42 -2.08 -1.11 -2.59
CA LEU A 42 -3.06 -1.52 -1.58
C LEU A 42 -2.39 -2.11 -0.34
N VAL A 43 -1.48 -3.06 -0.52
CA VAL A 43 -0.73 -3.68 0.59
C VAL A 43 0.08 -2.63 1.35
N GLY A 44 0.71 -1.69 0.64
CA GLY A 44 1.42 -0.57 1.23
C GLY A 44 0.51 0.37 2.03
N GLY A 45 -0.68 0.66 1.53
CA GLY A 45 -1.71 1.42 2.24
C GLY A 45 -2.15 0.72 3.52
N MET A 46 -2.44 -0.58 3.44
CA MET A 46 -2.82 -1.40 4.60
C MET A 46 -1.69 -1.49 5.64
N ALA A 47 -0.45 -1.70 5.22
CA ALA A 47 0.72 -1.73 6.09
C ALA A 47 0.90 -0.40 6.84
N ARG A 48 0.73 0.71 6.15
CA ARG A 48 0.81 2.05 6.76
C ARG A 48 -0.31 2.27 7.76
N ASN A 49 -1.54 1.87 7.43
CA ASN A 49 -2.67 1.94 8.37
C ASN A 49 -2.42 1.08 9.61
N ALA A 50 -1.91 -0.14 9.44
CA ALA A 50 -1.54 -1.06 10.51
C ALA A 50 -0.32 -0.60 11.34
N GLY A 51 0.36 0.46 10.95
CA GLY A 51 1.45 1.07 11.71
C GLY A 51 1.02 1.76 13.02
N SER A 52 -0.27 2.00 13.21
CA SER A 52 -0.86 2.45 14.48
C SER A 52 -1.66 1.32 15.14
N ALA A 53 -1.76 1.33 16.47
CA ALA A 53 -2.51 0.32 17.21
C ALA A 53 -3.99 0.26 16.81
N ASP A 54 -4.62 1.42 16.65
CA ASP A 54 -6.03 1.53 16.24
C ASP A 54 -6.23 1.08 14.79
N GLY A 55 -5.30 1.44 13.91
CA GLY A 55 -5.31 1.02 12.51
C GLY A 55 -5.12 -0.49 12.37
N ALA A 56 -4.18 -1.09 13.12
CA ALA A 56 -3.96 -2.52 13.15
C ALA A 56 -5.20 -3.28 13.65
N ALA A 57 -5.83 -2.80 14.73
CA ALA A 57 -7.06 -3.40 15.27
C ALA A 57 -8.24 -3.28 14.29
N SER A 58 -8.37 -2.14 13.60
CA SER A 58 -9.41 -1.91 12.60
C SER A 58 -9.20 -2.79 11.35
N LEU A 59 -7.95 -2.88 10.87
CA LEU A 59 -7.60 -3.74 9.75
C LEU A 59 -7.82 -5.22 10.10
N HIS A 60 -7.44 -5.65 11.31
CA HIS A 60 -7.63 -7.03 11.75
C HIS A 60 -9.12 -7.42 11.78
N ARG A 61 -10.01 -6.52 12.22
CA ARG A 61 -11.47 -6.73 12.15
C ARG A 61 -11.95 -6.83 10.71
N ALA A 62 -11.58 -5.87 9.85
CA ALA A 62 -11.96 -5.89 8.44
C ALA A 62 -11.48 -7.14 7.71
N VAL A 63 -10.26 -7.60 8.00
CA VAL A 63 -9.69 -8.84 7.50
C VAL A 63 -10.50 -10.07 7.99
N GLY A 64 -10.93 -10.06 9.26
CA GLY A 64 -11.79 -11.11 9.84
C GLY A 64 -13.15 -11.22 9.15
N ASP A 65 -13.77 -10.09 8.87
CA ASP A 65 -15.09 -10.00 8.22
C ASP A 65 -15.04 -10.49 6.75
N HIS A 66 -13.89 -10.35 6.09
CA HIS A 66 -13.68 -10.80 4.70
C HIS A 66 -12.97 -12.16 4.59
N ALA A 67 -12.60 -12.77 5.71
CA ALA A 67 -11.93 -14.05 5.72
C ALA A 67 -12.92 -15.22 5.41
N GLY A 68 -12.53 -16.09 4.49
CA GLY A 68 -13.36 -17.25 4.10
C GLY A 68 -14.19 -17.03 2.84
N PHE A 69 -14.16 -15.84 2.25
CA PHE A 69 -14.70 -15.64 0.91
C PHE A 69 -13.75 -16.23 -0.14
N ASP A 70 -14.28 -16.97 -1.09
CA ASP A 70 -13.51 -17.38 -2.26
C ASP A 70 -13.41 -16.21 -3.27
N LEU A 71 -12.34 -16.23 -4.04
CA LEU A 71 -12.04 -15.16 -5.00
C LEU A 71 -13.15 -14.97 -6.05
N GLY A 72 -13.78 -16.07 -6.49
CA GLY A 72 -14.86 -16.03 -7.47
C GLY A 72 -16.10 -15.31 -6.93
N SER A 73 -16.48 -15.57 -5.69
CA SER A 73 -17.60 -14.92 -5.02
C SER A 73 -17.34 -13.42 -4.81
N ILE A 74 -16.14 -13.05 -4.38
CA ILE A 74 -15.75 -11.63 -4.22
C ILE A 74 -15.78 -10.94 -5.58
N LEU A 75 -15.15 -11.52 -6.59
CA LEU A 75 -15.09 -10.93 -7.93
C LEU A 75 -16.50 -10.80 -8.54
N GLY A 76 -17.35 -11.82 -8.38
CA GLY A 76 -18.73 -11.77 -8.83
C GLY A 76 -19.55 -10.67 -8.16
N SER A 77 -19.40 -10.47 -6.85
CA SER A 77 -20.03 -9.38 -6.10
C SER A 77 -19.55 -8.01 -6.56
N VAL A 78 -18.24 -7.85 -6.72
CA VAL A 78 -17.62 -6.57 -7.13
C VAL A 78 -17.99 -6.22 -8.57
N LEU A 79 -17.95 -7.18 -9.51
CA LEU A 79 -18.34 -6.96 -10.90
C LEU A 79 -19.85 -6.72 -11.05
N GLY A 80 -20.66 -7.27 -10.12
CA GLY A 80 -22.10 -7.00 -10.03
C GLY A 80 -22.47 -5.64 -9.42
N GLY A 81 -21.49 -4.80 -9.07
CA GLY A 81 -21.71 -3.48 -8.49
C GLY A 81 -22.02 -3.50 -6.98
N GLY A 82 -21.93 -4.66 -6.33
CA GLY A 82 -22.13 -4.85 -4.89
C GLY A 82 -20.81 -5.07 -4.18
N GLY A 83 -20.13 -4.04 -3.72
CA GLY A 83 -18.90 -4.22 -2.96
C GLY A 83 -18.57 -3.01 -2.09
N ASP A 84 -18.08 -3.28 -0.88
CA ASP A 84 -17.64 -2.25 0.08
C ASP A 84 -16.25 -1.67 -0.26
N GLY A 85 -15.76 -1.88 -1.51
CA GLY A 85 -14.43 -1.48 -1.93
C GLY A 85 -14.10 -0.02 -1.67
N GLY A 86 -15.05 0.89 -1.93
CA GLY A 86 -14.89 2.32 -1.65
C GLY A 86 -14.73 2.62 -0.15
N ALA A 87 -15.54 1.97 0.69
CA ALA A 87 -15.42 2.09 2.15
C ALA A 87 -14.09 1.54 2.64
N ILE A 88 -13.67 0.37 2.14
CA ILE A 88 -12.36 -0.22 2.44
C ILE A 88 -11.23 0.75 2.07
N LEU A 89 -11.27 1.35 0.88
CA LEU A 89 -10.26 2.32 0.43
C LEU A 89 -10.23 3.56 1.34
N GLY A 90 -11.39 4.05 1.77
CA GLY A 90 -11.49 5.15 2.73
C GLY A 90 -10.79 4.82 4.05
N HIS A 91 -10.95 3.60 4.56
CA HIS A 91 -10.25 3.14 5.77
C HIS A 91 -8.76 2.92 5.55
N VAL A 92 -8.35 2.39 4.41
CA VAL A 92 -6.94 2.08 4.11
C VAL A 92 -6.12 3.33 3.82
N PHE A 93 -6.64 4.24 3.01
CA PHE A 93 -5.90 5.41 2.53
C PHE A 93 -6.32 6.72 3.21
N GLY A 94 -7.53 6.80 3.75
CA GLY A 94 -8.07 8.02 4.34
C GLY A 94 -7.97 9.21 3.37
N ASN A 95 -7.40 10.31 3.83
CA ASN A 95 -7.21 11.54 3.04
C ASN A 95 -6.17 11.40 1.91
N LYS A 96 -5.45 10.27 1.82
CA LYS A 96 -4.46 10.00 0.78
C LYS A 96 -5.03 9.25 -0.41
N LEU A 97 -6.30 8.83 -0.37
CA LEU A 97 -6.95 8.05 -1.42
C LEU A 97 -6.82 8.75 -2.79
N GLY A 98 -7.20 10.01 -2.88
CA GLY A 98 -7.12 10.76 -4.14
C GLY A 98 -5.71 10.85 -4.74
N ARG A 99 -4.66 10.89 -3.89
CA ARG A 99 -3.26 10.83 -4.38
C ARG A 99 -2.90 9.44 -4.89
N ALA A 100 -3.36 8.39 -4.22
CA ALA A 100 -3.14 7.01 -4.66
C ALA A 100 -3.80 6.75 -6.02
N GLU A 101 -5.06 7.16 -6.18
CA GLU A 101 -5.81 7.07 -7.44
C GLU A 101 -5.15 7.86 -8.57
N GLN A 102 -4.75 9.11 -8.29
CA GLN A 102 -4.08 9.95 -9.27
C GLN A 102 -2.73 9.36 -9.70
N GLY A 103 -1.91 8.92 -8.75
CA GLY A 103 -0.61 8.31 -9.03
C GLY A 103 -0.73 7.04 -9.87
N LEU A 104 -1.62 6.14 -9.47
CA LEU A 104 -1.90 4.90 -10.21
C LEU A 104 -2.49 5.20 -11.59
N GLY A 105 -3.44 6.12 -11.68
CA GLY A 105 -4.08 6.50 -12.93
C GLY A 105 -3.12 7.09 -13.95
N GLN A 106 -2.17 7.90 -13.50
CA GLN A 106 -1.13 8.49 -14.36
C GLN A 106 -0.12 7.44 -14.84
N SER A 107 0.33 6.55 -13.93
CA SER A 107 1.35 5.54 -14.27
C SER A 107 0.83 4.43 -15.16
N THR A 108 -0.47 4.14 -15.11
CA THR A 108 -1.10 3.04 -15.88
C THR A 108 -1.90 3.51 -17.09
N GLY A 109 -2.14 4.81 -17.22
CA GLY A 109 -2.99 5.36 -18.27
C GLY A 109 -4.50 5.22 -18.01
N LEU A 110 -4.93 4.65 -16.87
CA LEU A 110 -6.35 4.46 -16.52
C LEU A 110 -7.07 5.78 -16.18
N GLY A 111 -6.33 6.85 -15.90
CA GLY A 111 -6.88 8.04 -15.29
C GLY A 111 -7.31 7.81 -13.83
N THR A 112 -7.62 8.89 -13.12
CA THR A 112 -7.95 8.82 -11.68
C THR A 112 -9.20 7.97 -11.40
N GLN A 113 -10.23 8.11 -12.24
CA GLN A 113 -11.48 7.36 -12.06
C GLN A 113 -11.30 5.86 -12.28
N GLY A 114 -10.61 5.45 -13.35
CA GLY A 114 -10.33 4.03 -13.62
C GLY A 114 -9.44 3.41 -12.55
N ALA A 115 -8.44 4.17 -12.06
CA ALA A 115 -7.60 3.73 -10.94
C ALA A 115 -8.41 3.55 -9.64
N GLY A 116 -9.32 4.46 -9.33
CA GLY A 116 -10.23 4.34 -8.18
C GLY A 116 -11.13 3.11 -8.29
N GLN A 117 -11.70 2.85 -9.46
CA GLN A 117 -12.48 1.64 -9.72
C GLN A 117 -11.65 0.37 -9.56
N LEU A 118 -10.44 0.33 -10.12
CA LEU A 118 -9.54 -0.81 -9.98
C LEU A 118 -9.21 -1.08 -8.51
N LEU A 119 -8.80 -0.05 -7.77
CA LEU A 119 -8.49 -0.17 -6.34
C LEU A 119 -9.71 -0.69 -5.54
N ALA A 120 -10.92 -0.17 -5.84
CA ALA A 120 -12.14 -0.62 -5.18
C ALA A 120 -12.50 -2.09 -5.49
N MET A 121 -12.20 -2.56 -6.70
CA MET A 121 -12.36 -3.98 -7.06
C MET A 121 -11.34 -4.88 -6.37
N LEU A 122 -10.09 -4.44 -6.26
CA LEU A 122 -9.02 -5.24 -5.69
C LEU A 122 -9.01 -5.26 -4.16
N ALA A 123 -9.49 -4.21 -3.50
CA ALA A 123 -9.41 -4.07 -2.05
C ALA A 123 -10.06 -5.23 -1.28
N PRO A 124 -11.31 -5.67 -1.57
CA PRO A 124 -11.92 -6.81 -0.89
C PRO A 124 -11.22 -8.14 -1.20
N ILE A 125 -10.64 -8.28 -2.40
CA ILE A 125 -9.88 -9.46 -2.80
C ILE A 125 -8.63 -9.59 -1.93
N ILE A 126 -7.86 -8.51 -1.80
CA ILE A 126 -6.64 -8.48 -0.99
C ILE A 126 -6.98 -8.67 0.49
N LEU A 127 -8.08 -8.09 0.98
CA LEU A 127 -8.54 -8.33 2.37
C LEU A 127 -8.91 -9.79 2.61
N GLY A 128 -9.61 -10.44 1.68
CA GLY A 128 -9.95 -11.85 1.77
C GLY A 128 -8.71 -12.75 1.84
N MET A 129 -7.70 -12.46 1.01
CA MET A 129 -6.43 -13.18 1.02
C MET A 129 -5.66 -12.97 2.33
N LEU A 130 -5.62 -11.73 2.83
CA LEU A 130 -5.05 -11.43 4.15
C LEU A 130 -5.80 -12.15 5.25
N GLY A 131 -7.14 -12.25 5.14
CA GLY A 131 -7.99 -12.97 6.09
C GLY A 131 -7.66 -14.46 6.19
N ASN A 132 -7.49 -15.10 5.06
CA ASN A 132 -7.08 -16.49 5.01
C ASN A 132 -5.70 -16.69 5.64
N ARG A 133 -4.74 -15.83 5.27
CA ARG A 133 -3.36 -15.87 5.83
C ARG A 133 -3.33 -15.60 7.33
N THR A 134 -4.13 -14.64 7.81
CA THR A 134 -4.27 -14.32 9.23
C THR A 134 -4.81 -15.50 10.03
N ARG A 135 -5.79 -16.22 9.48
CA ARG A 135 -6.33 -17.45 10.09
C ARG A 135 -5.32 -18.59 10.09
N GLU A 136 -4.68 -18.86 8.96
CA GLU A 136 -3.69 -19.94 8.82
C GLU A 136 -2.52 -19.79 9.79
N GLN A 137 -2.07 -18.55 10.02
CA GLN A 137 -0.95 -18.23 10.88
C GLN A 137 -1.34 -17.80 12.29
N ASN A 138 -2.66 -17.79 12.62
CA ASN A 138 -3.21 -17.32 13.90
C ASN A 138 -2.66 -15.94 14.30
N LEU A 139 -2.62 -14.99 13.36
CA LEU A 139 -2.08 -13.65 13.61
C LEU A 139 -3.12 -12.79 14.36
N ASP A 140 -2.67 -12.15 15.40
CA ASP A 140 -3.39 -11.03 16.03
C ASP A 140 -3.15 -9.72 15.25
N ALA A 141 -3.73 -8.62 15.70
CA ALA A 141 -3.59 -7.32 15.06
C ALA A 141 -2.10 -6.87 14.94
N GLY A 142 -1.29 -7.14 15.96
CA GLY A 142 0.14 -6.84 15.97
C GLY A 142 0.93 -7.72 14.99
N GLY A 143 0.62 -9.01 14.96
CA GLY A 143 1.20 -9.97 14.03
C GLY A 143 0.89 -9.64 12.57
N LEU A 144 -0.37 -9.25 12.28
CA LEU A 144 -0.78 -8.79 10.95
C LEU A 144 -0.02 -7.52 10.53
N GLY A 145 0.07 -6.52 11.42
CA GLY A 145 0.84 -5.30 11.16
C GLY A 145 2.33 -5.59 10.92
N GLY A 146 2.94 -6.47 11.72
CA GLY A 146 4.32 -6.91 11.55
C GLY A 146 4.56 -7.67 10.24
N MET A 147 3.61 -8.50 9.81
CA MET A 147 3.66 -9.19 8.52
C MET A 147 3.65 -8.19 7.36
N LEU A 148 2.67 -7.28 7.35
CA LEU A 148 2.55 -6.26 6.31
C LEU A 148 3.76 -5.32 6.27
N GLY A 149 4.33 -4.97 7.42
CA GLY A 149 5.54 -4.15 7.51
C GLY A 149 6.75 -4.85 6.85
N ARG A 150 6.92 -6.15 7.08
CA ARG A 150 7.98 -6.96 6.42
C ARG A 150 7.76 -7.06 4.91
N GLU A 151 6.50 -7.24 4.48
CA GLU A 151 6.16 -7.22 3.06
C GLU A 151 6.59 -5.92 2.39
N LEU A 152 6.29 -4.79 3.02
CA LEU A 152 6.64 -3.46 2.53
C LEU A 152 8.17 -3.26 2.43
N GLN A 153 8.93 -3.72 3.44
CA GLN A 153 10.40 -3.68 3.43
C GLN A 153 10.99 -4.51 2.29
N ASN A 154 10.47 -5.72 2.08
CA ASN A 154 10.91 -6.61 1.00
C ASN A 154 10.64 -6.03 -0.40
N PHE A 155 9.65 -5.16 -0.51
CA PHE A 155 9.32 -4.43 -1.76
C PHE A 155 10.18 -3.17 -1.97
N GLY A 156 11.07 -2.82 -1.03
CA GLY A 156 11.84 -1.58 -1.10
C GLY A 156 11.00 -0.32 -0.86
N LEU A 157 9.74 -0.49 -0.45
CA LEU A 157 8.80 0.59 -0.11
C LEU A 157 8.79 0.88 1.40
N GLY A 158 9.63 0.21 2.17
CA GLY A 158 9.83 0.41 3.60
C GLY A 158 10.70 1.64 3.86
N GLY A 159 10.18 2.83 3.56
CA GLY A 159 10.72 4.08 4.11
C GLY A 159 10.41 4.11 5.59
N ALA A 160 11.46 3.97 6.43
CA ALA A 160 11.57 4.33 7.83
C ALA A 160 10.28 4.27 8.67
N ALA A 161 9.77 3.07 8.98
CA ALA A 161 9.10 2.88 10.24
C ALA A 161 10.19 2.86 11.32
N LYS A 162 10.14 3.79 12.26
CA LYS A 162 11.02 3.85 13.43
C LYS A 162 11.03 2.48 14.12
N SER A 163 11.99 1.65 13.83
CA SER A 163 12.35 0.50 14.64
C SER A 163 13.46 0.95 15.60
N GLY A 164 13.28 0.65 16.85
CA GLY A 164 14.22 0.94 17.92
C GLY A 164 15.63 0.38 17.70
N PRO A 165 16.54 0.49 18.67
CA PRO A 165 17.97 0.64 18.50
C PRO A 165 18.67 -0.59 17.94
N ALA A 166 18.99 -0.58 16.66
CA ALA A 166 20.02 -1.46 16.07
C ALA A 166 20.71 -0.69 14.96
N GLY A 167 21.92 -0.24 15.24
CA GLY A 167 22.75 0.62 14.42
C GLY A 167 23.03 0.09 13.01
N GLY A 168 22.68 0.89 12.03
CA GLY A 168 23.09 0.75 10.65
C GLY A 168 23.37 2.12 10.04
N SER A 169 24.45 2.24 9.27
CA SER A 169 24.98 3.49 8.70
C SER A 169 23.98 4.31 7.86
N GLY A 170 22.83 3.76 7.51
CA GLY A 170 21.76 4.46 6.79
C GLY A 170 20.90 5.36 7.66
N ASP A 171 20.72 5.01 8.95
CA ASP A 171 19.92 5.80 9.90
C ASP A 171 20.63 7.11 10.31
N PHE A 172 21.96 7.10 10.32
CA PHE A 172 22.76 8.27 10.65
C PHE A 172 22.66 9.35 9.57
N LEU A 173 22.65 8.95 8.30
CA LEU A 173 22.54 9.90 7.19
C LEU A 173 21.13 10.47 7.05
N SER A 174 20.08 9.67 7.25
CA SER A 174 18.69 10.19 7.22
C SER A 174 18.41 11.12 8.40
N SER A 175 18.94 10.84 9.59
CA SER A 175 18.80 11.71 10.76
C SER A 175 19.55 13.04 10.63
N ILE A 176 20.64 13.10 9.85
CA ILE A 176 21.38 14.35 9.58
C ILE A 176 20.72 15.17 8.48
N LEU A 177 20.06 14.52 7.52
CA LEU A 177 19.46 15.16 6.36
C LEU A 177 17.97 15.53 6.54
N ASP A 178 17.28 14.93 7.52
CA ASP A 178 15.91 15.25 7.93
C ASP A 178 15.92 16.21 9.12
N GLN A 179 16.21 17.48 8.84
CA GLN A 179 16.39 18.49 9.88
C GLN A 179 15.09 19.16 10.34
N ASP A 180 13.99 18.98 9.61
CA ASP A 180 12.66 19.44 10.00
C ASP A 180 11.80 18.32 10.62
N GLY A 181 12.29 17.07 10.63
CA GLY A 181 11.67 15.93 11.31
C GLY A 181 10.39 15.44 10.65
N ASP A 182 10.17 15.75 9.38
CA ASP A 182 8.99 15.33 8.64
C ASP A 182 9.11 13.92 8.03
N GLY A 183 10.30 13.31 8.13
CA GLY A 183 10.61 11.98 7.60
C GLY A 183 10.78 11.94 6.07
N GLN A 184 10.96 13.09 5.43
CA GLN A 184 11.19 13.19 3.99
C GLN A 184 12.39 14.07 3.69
N LEU A 185 13.30 13.59 2.85
CA LEU A 185 14.43 14.40 2.35
C LEU A 185 13.91 15.42 1.34
N GLY A 186 13.60 16.61 1.82
CA GLY A 186 13.05 17.71 1.02
C GLY A 186 14.11 18.71 0.57
N LEU A 187 13.74 19.57 -0.41
CA LEU A 187 14.56 20.71 -0.82
C LEU A 187 14.83 21.70 0.34
N GLY A 188 13.95 21.71 1.37
CA GLY A 188 14.11 22.51 2.58
C GLY A 188 15.32 22.09 3.41
N ASP A 189 15.54 20.77 3.55
CA ASP A 189 16.67 20.19 4.28
C ASP A 189 17.99 20.47 3.57
N LEU A 190 18.01 20.35 2.24
CA LEU A 190 19.18 20.69 1.42
C LEU A 190 19.56 22.18 1.51
N LEU A 191 18.58 23.08 1.56
CA LEU A 191 18.81 24.51 1.71
C LEU A 191 19.35 24.87 3.10
N LYS A 192 18.89 24.23 4.17
CA LYS A 192 19.39 24.43 5.54
C LYS A 192 20.83 23.94 5.68
N VAL A 193 21.11 22.71 5.22
CA VAL A 193 22.49 22.16 5.22
C VAL A 193 23.44 23.04 4.40
N GLY A 194 22.97 23.55 3.25
CA GLY A 194 23.74 24.52 2.44
C GLY A 194 24.00 25.83 3.16
N ALA A 195 23.02 26.39 3.87
CA ALA A 195 23.16 27.64 4.62
C ALA A 195 24.15 27.51 5.80
N ASP A 196 24.13 26.38 6.52
CA ASP A 196 25.05 26.12 7.64
C ASP A 196 26.50 25.89 7.17
N MET A 197 26.69 25.25 6.00
CA MET A 197 28.03 25.08 5.43
C MET A 197 28.66 26.38 4.87
N PHE A 198 27.85 27.28 4.36
CA PHE A 198 28.33 28.56 3.78
C PHE A 198 28.23 29.76 4.74
N GLY A 199 27.41 29.68 5.82
CA GLY A 199 27.21 30.73 6.82
C GLY A 199 28.28 30.80 7.92
N GLY A 200 29.15 29.80 8.04
CA GLY A 200 30.13 29.63 9.14
C GLY A 200 31.47 30.44 8.99
N ARG A 201 31.58 31.39 8.07
CA ARG A 201 32.78 32.27 7.96
C ARG A 201 32.44 33.72 8.14
N GLY A 202 32.35 34.15 9.37
CA GLY A 202 32.25 35.58 9.65
C GLY A 202 32.08 35.94 11.10
N ARG A 203 33.05 35.60 11.96
CA ARG A 203 33.32 36.32 13.22
C ARG A 203 34.80 36.16 13.58
N ALA A 204 35.59 37.11 13.13
CA ALA A 204 36.81 37.54 13.83
C ALA A 204 36.48 38.83 14.52
#